data_6261249a71c2e2f483dd25bbf50bd991
#
_entry.id   6261249a71c2e2f483dd25bbf50bd991
#
_cell.length_a   1.000
_cell.length_b   1.000
_cell.length_c   1.000
_cell.angle_alpha   90.00
_cell.angle_beta   90.00
_cell.angle_gamma   90.00
#
_symmetry.space_group_name_H-M   'P 1'
#
loop_
_entity.id
_entity.type
_entity.pdbx_description
1 polymer ?
#
loop_
_entity_poly.entity_id
_entity_poly.type
_entity_poly.pdbx_seq_one_letter_code
_entity_poly.pdbx_strand_id
1 'polypeptide(L)'
;PASSVSDHELTLQARLVTAVEIAAIESRYHDVDIRQADDGYQVSLLNPDAVTDRDFELVWTPALQTRPSASLTIFNAGDAVYAQLMLAPPLSDAIAPLAREVVLIIDTSGSMEGKPLQQARQALLHALKSLGPDDYFNLLQFNSDTEQLFDESVPVTPTSLYVAQNFINSLHANGGTDMKPALEAALDIPRLPGLMRQVIFVTDGAVGNESELLKTVADRLGDSRLFTVAIGHAPNSWFMRKAAEIGRGSYTRIGKLDEVAQQMSALWGRIQVPALTDICVDWGEAAEFYPEIIPDLYAGEPLWLIARLPSEPAMVSLCGDFNGLDWELDVNGWDAATASPGADNLAILWARKKIESLEDSLMFGADRELSQLEITGTALEFGLLTRYTSLVAVDKTPRRDMSEALAQSEVPGLLPAGTSSQLAGYPNTATGWVSQLLLSLFVLMLSASLLWFSGSRLPMARS
;
A
#
# COMPACT_ATOMS: atom_id res chain seq x y z
N PRO A 1 39.88 -15.58 3.84
CA PRO A 1 38.62 -14.91 3.99
C PRO A 1 37.71 -15.88 4.70
N ALA A 2 37.54 -15.65 6.01
CA ALA A 2 36.60 -16.41 6.81
C ALA A 2 35.18 -16.03 6.33
N SER A 3 34.41 -17.02 5.93
CA SER A 3 32.97 -16.88 5.79
C SER A 3 32.44 -16.60 7.18
N SER A 4 32.12 -15.32 7.48
CA SER A 4 31.40 -14.98 8.68
C SER A 4 29.95 -15.42 8.49
N VAL A 5 29.70 -16.70 8.67
CA VAL A 5 28.35 -17.20 8.94
C VAL A 5 28.01 -16.67 10.33
N SER A 6 26.97 -15.89 10.44
CA SER A 6 26.44 -15.46 11.73
C SER A 6 25.94 -16.70 12.44
N ASP A 7 26.43 -16.97 13.65
CA ASP A 7 25.94 -18.03 14.54
C ASP A 7 24.58 -17.69 15.21
N HIS A 8 23.81 -16.78 14.60
CA HIS A 8 22.49 -16.40 15.11
C HIS A 8 21.46 -17.43 14.66
N GLU A 9 21.10 -18.31 15.58
CA GLU A 9 19.94 -19.20 15.43
C GLU A 9 18.64 -18.39 15.63
N LEU A 10 17.70 -18.52 14.70
CA LEU A 10 16.37 -17.94 14.81
C LEU A 10 15.37 -19.04 15.11
N THR A 11 14.75 -18.97 16.28
CA THR A 11 13.57 -19.79 16.58
C THR A 11 12.33 -18.94 16.43
N LEU A 12 11.38 -19.36 15.60
CA LEU A 12 10.10 -18.70 15.42
C LEU A 12 8.99 -19.71 15.74
N GLN A 13 8.11 -19.31 16.64
CA GLN A 13 6.87 -20.02 16.94
C GLN A 13 5.72 -19.00 16.85
N ALA A 14 4.72 -19.34 16.07
CA ALA A 14 3.49 -18.56 15.95
C ALA A 14 2.30 -19.46 16.31
N ARG A 15 1.32 -18.88 16.98
CA ARG A 15 0.03 -19.50 17.24
C ARG A 15 -1.04 -18.68 16.51
N LEU A 16 -1.76 -19.34 15.63
CA LEU A 16 -2.86 -18.75 14.90
C LEU A 16 -4.17 -19.23 15.49
N VAL A 17 -4.85 -18.32 16.17
CA VAL A 17 -6.15 -18.56 16.80
C VAL A 17 -7.17 -17.67 16.09
N THR A 18 -8.26 -18.25 15.62
CA THR A 18 -9.28 -17.53 14.84
C THR A 18 -10.65 -18.15 15.07
N ALA A 19 -11.67 -17.32 15.10
CA ALA A 19 -13.06 -17.78 15.20
C ALA A 19 -13.63 -18.30 13.87
N VAL A 20 -12.86 -18.18 12.77
CA VAL A 20 -13.26 -18.70 11.46
C VAL A 20 -12.42 -19.93 11.12
N GLU A 21 -13.03 -20.88 10.43
CA GLU A 21 -12.33 -22.04 9.89
C GLU A 21 -11.30 -21.60 8.85
N ILE A 22 -10.13 -22.22 8.86
CA ILE A 22 -9.03 -21.92 7.94
C ILE A 22 -8.96 -22.98 6.87
N ALA A 23 -8.97 -22.54 5.60
CA ALA A 23 -8.81 -23.43 4.45
C ALA A 23 -7.36 -23.77 4.15
N ALA A 24 -6.43 -22.83 4.34
CA ALA A 24 -5.01 -23.02 4.06
C ALA A 24 -4.13 -22.10 4.94
N ILE A 25 -2.94 -22.60 5.28
CA ILE A 25 -1.86 -21.83 5.92
C ILE A 25 -0.58 -22.14 5.15
N GLU A 26 0.17 -21.12 4.75
CA GLU A 26 1.43 -21.28 4.02
C GLU A 26 2.44 -20.19 4.40
N SER A 27 3.73 -20.48 4.27
CA SER A 27 4.79 -19.48 4.34
C SER A 27 5.51 -19.39 3.01
N ARG A 28 5.71 -18.17 2.49
CA ARG A 28 6.27 -17.96 1.15
C ARG A 28 7.78 -18.16 1.07
N TYR A 29 8.49 -17.89 2.16
CA TYR A 29 9.94 -17.77 2.14
C TYR A 29 10.66 -18.74 3.06
N HIS A 30 9.93 -19.41 3.96
CA HIS A 30 10.48 -20.32 4.96
C HIS A 30 9.67 -21.60 5.02
N ASP A 31 10.36 -22.72 5.18
CA ASP A 31 9.69 -23.98 5.44
C ASP A 31 9.17 -24.01 6.88
N VAL A 32 7.89 -24.30 7.05
CA VAL A 32 7.21 -24.30 8.34
C VAL A 32 6.56 -25.67 8.64
N ASP A 33 6.57 -26.03 9.91
CA ASP A 33 5.76 -27.12 10.45
C ASP A 33 4.46 -26.55 11.01
N ILE A 34 3.32 -27.00 10.50
CA ILE A 34 1.99 -26.52 10.87
C ILE A 34 1.26 -27.66 11.54
N ARG A 35 0.86 -27.45 12.80
CA ARG A 35 0.12 -28.43 13.60
C ARG A 35 -1.20 -27.84 14.05
N GLN A 36 -2.27 -28.59 13.87
CA GLN A 36 -3.56 -28.25 14.43
C GLN A 36 -3.52 -28.46 15.97
N ALA A 37 -4.01 -27.48 16.71
CA ALA A 37 -4.19 -27.50 18.15
C ALA A 37 -5.68 -27.38 18.49
N ASP A 38 -6.06 -27.57 19.77
CA ASP A 38 -7.47 -27.58 20.19
C ASP A 38 -8.20 -26.26 19.89
N ASP A 39 -7.45 -25.14 19.81
CA ASP A 39 -7.97 -23.78 19.63
C ASP A 39 -7.37 -23.04 18.42
N GLY A 40 -6.79 -23.75 17.45
CA GLY A 40 -6.21 -23.14 16.27
C GLY A 40 -5.04 -23.90 15.69
N TYR A 41 -4.00 -23.19 15.28
CA TYR A 41 -2.83 -23.77 14.63
C TYR A 41 -1.54 -23.28 15.29
N GLN A 42 -0.60 -24.16 15.48
CA GLN A 42 0.77 -23.86 15.88
C GLN A 42 1.68 -23.95 14.67
N VAL A 43 2.45 -22.92 14.42
CA VAL A 43 3.38 -22.80 13.29
C VAL A 43 4.78 -22.62 13.84
N SER A 44 5.74 -23.43 13.38
CA SER A 44 7.14 -23.29 13.76
C SER A 44 8.04 -23.45 12.55
N LEU A 45 9.23 -22.85 12.58
CA LEU A 45 10.23 -23.09 11.53
C LEU A 45 10.68 -24.55 11.56
N LEU A 46 10.73 -25.19 10.38
CA LEU A 46 11.27 -26.53 10.23
C LEU A 46 12.78 -26.58 10.41
N ASN A 47 13.47 -25.52 10.00
CA ASN A 47 14.91 -25.41 10.12
C ASN A 47 15.26 -24.33 11.14
N PRO A 48 15.79 -24.69 12.33
CA PRO A 48 16.23 -23.72 13.34
C PRO A 48 17.44 -22.87 12.88
N ASP A 49 18.19 -23.35 11.88
CA ASP A 49 19.29 -22.59 11.26
C ASP A 49 18.81 -21.62 10.18
N ALA A 50 17.52 -21.24 10.20
CA ALA A 50 16.97 -20.29 9.23
C ALA A 50 17.75 -18.98 9.28
N VAL A 51 18.28 -18.59 8.13
CA VAL A 51 19.09 -17.39 7.98
C VAL A 51 18.20 -16.17 8.03
N THR A 52 18.55 -15.19 8.85
CA THR A 52 17.81 -13.91 8.97
C THR A 52 18.11 -12.95 7.81
N ASP A 53 18.09 -13.46 6.57
CA ASP A 53 18.42 -12.72 5.35
C ASP A 53 17.17 -12.24 4.57
N ARG A 54 15.99 -12.61 5.04
CA ARG A 54 14.69 -12.28 4.45
C ARG A 54 13.59 -12.24 5.50
N ASP A 55 12.47 -11.56 5.17
CA ASP A 55 11.30 -11.46 6.04
C ASP A 55 10.59 -12.80 6.19
N PHE A 56 10.05 -13.05 7.39
CA PHE A 56 9.12 -14.15 7.61
C PHE A 56 7.70 -13.70 7.22
N GLU A 57 7.06 -14.44 6.31
CA GLU A 57 5.70 -14.20 5.88
C GLU A 57 4.85 -15.45 6.10
N LEU A 58 3.77 -15.31 6.86
CA LEU A 58 2.76 -16.34 7.06
C LEU A 58 1.44 -15.88 6.45
N VAL A 59 0.91 -16.66 5.54
CA VAL A 59 -0.36 -16.38 4.87
C VAL A 59 -1.36 -17.44 5.26
N TRP A 60 -2.55 -17.02 5.67
CA TRP A 60 -3.65 -17.94 5.91
C TRP A 60 -4.89 -17.49 5.15
N THR A 61 -5.68 -18.48 4.70
CA THR A 61 -6.89 -18.26 3.93
C THR A 61 -8.08 -18.80 4.72
N PRO A 62 -9.09 -17.99 5.06
CA PRO A 62 -10.30 -18.46 5.70
C PRO A 62 -11.11 -19.37 4.77
N ALA A 63 -11.82 -20.35 5.33
CA ALA A 63 -12.78 -21.15 4.61
C ALA A 63 -14.00 -20.28 4.24
N LEU A 64 -14.23 -20.12 2.94
CA LEU A 64 -15.32 -19.27 2.45
C LEU A 64 -16.67 -19.98 2.52
N GLN A 65 -17.70 -19.21 2.82
CA GLN A 65 -19.10 -19.66 2.89
C GLN A 65 -19.89 -19.15 1.68
N THR A 66 -21.17 -19.50 1.58
CA THR A 66 -22.05 -19.02 0.49
C THR A 66 -22.60 -17.61 0.72
N ARG A 67 -22.40 -17.06 1.93
CA ARG A 67 -22.79 -15.68 2.31
C ARG A 67 -21.60 -15.02 3.03
N PRO A 68 -21.55 -13.68 3.06
CA PRO A 68 -20.57 -13.00 3.89
C PRO A 68 -20.71 -13.45 5.34
N SER A 69 -19.58 -13.67 5.99
CA SER A 69 -19.50 -14.08 7.40
C SER A 69 -18.59 -13.13 8.17
N ALA A 70 -18.78 -13.06 9.48
CA ALA A 70 -17.95 -12.21 10.32
C ALA A 70 -17.54 -12.93 11.60
N SER A 71 -16.42 -12.51 12.18
CA SER A 71 -15.97 -12.91 13.51
C SER A 71 -15.52 -11.70 14.28
N LEU A 72 -15.81 -11.69 15.58
CA LEU A 72 -15.46 -10.63 16.50
C LEU A 72 -14.54 -11.19 17.60
N THR A 73 -13.33 -10.64 17.68
CA THR A 73 -12.37 -10.96 18.75
C THR A 73 -12.31 -9.78 19.71
N ILE A 74 -12.41 -10.02 21.01
CA ILE A 74 -12.44 -9.00 22.05
C ILE A 74 -11.24 -9.18 22.97
N PHE A 75 -10.64 -8.08 23.38
CA PHE A 75 -9.61 -7.99 24.42
C PHE A 75 -9.97 -6.90 25.42
N ASN A 76 -10.13 -7.29 26.68
CA ASN A 76 -10.44 -6.38 27.78
C ASN A 76 -9.14 -5.95 28.48
N ALA A 77 -8.78 -4.66 28.34
CA ALA A 77 -7.59 -4.07 28.96
C ALA A 77 -7.88 -3.46 30.35
N GLY A 78 -9.09 -3.61 30.86
CA GLY A 78 -9.52 -3.12 32.18
C GLY A 78 -10.15 -1.73 32.12
N ASP A 79 -9.53 -0.76 31.51
CA ASP A 79 -10.03 0.62 31.34
C ASP A 79 -10.69 0.85 29.96
N ALA A 80 -10.42 -0.03 29.01
CA ALA A 80 -10.99 -0.01 27.66
C ALA A 80 -11.09 -1.44 27.12
N VAL A 81 -11.97 -1.62 26.17
CA VAL A 81 -12.13 -2.86 25.41
C VAL A 81 -11.67 -2.63 23.99
N TYR A 82 -10.83 -3.52 23.47
CA TYR A 82 -10.39 -3.52 22.08
C TYR A 82 -11.07 -4.68 21.35
N ALA A 83 -11.62 -4.38 20.19
CA ALA A 83 -12.34 -5.35 19.40
C ALA A 83 -11.78 -5.38 17.98
N GLN A 84 -11.56 -6.58 17.44
CA GLN A 84 -11.20 -6.80 16.06
C GLN A 84 -12.33 -7.55 15.36
N LEU A 85 -12.92 -6.91 14.38
CA LEU A 85 -13.97 -7.48 13.54
C LEU A 85 -13.34 -7.87 12.20
N MET A 86 -13.51 -9.13 11.81
CA MET A 86 -13.13 -9.64 10.51
C MET A 86 -14.42 -9.98 9.73
N LEU A 87 -14.55 -9.43 8.52
CA LEU A 87 -15.55 -9.85 7.56
C LEU A 87 -14.88 -10.71 6.49
N ALA A 88 -15.37 -11.90 6.28
CA ALA A 88 -14.92 -12.80 5.23
C ALA A 88 -15.91 -12.78 4.06
N PRO A 89 -15.43 -12.64 2.81
CA PRO A 89 -16.29 -12.68 1.64
C PRO A 89 -16.89 -14.07 1.44
N PRO A 90 -18.02 -14.17 0.73
CA PRO A 90 -18.57 -15.46 0.33
C PRO A 90 -17.72 -16.11 -0.78
N LEU A 91 -18.03 -17.35 -1.14
CA LEU A 91 -17.51 -18.00 -2.35
C LEU A 91 -17.86 -17.16 -3.58
N SER A 92 -16.89 -16.96 -4.49
CA SER A 92 -17.10 -16.14 -5.69
C SER A 92 -18.23 -16.64 -6.59
N ASP A 93 -18.45 -17.97 -6.62
CA ASP A 93 -19.53 -18.60 -7.41
C ASP A 93 -20.95 -18.29 -6.87
N ALA A 94 -21.05 -17.78 -5.62
CA ALA A 94 -22.31 -17.38 -5.01
C ALA A 94 -22.74 -15.95 -5.40
N ILE A 95 -21.90 -15.21 -6.11
CA ILE A 95 -22.12 -13.80 -6.41
C ILE A 95 -22.32 -13.64 -7.92
N ALA A 96 -23.42 -13.00 -8.31
CA ALA A 96 -23.69 -12.67 -9.71
C ALA A 96 -22.88 -11.44 -10.14
N PRO A 97 -22.20 -11.45 -11.32
CA PRO A 97 -21.61 -10.24 -11.86
C PRO A 97 -22.68 -9.16 -12.06
N LEU A 98 -22.42 -7.97 -11.56
CA LEU A 98 -23.28 -6.80 -11.76
C LEU A 98 -22.77 -5.99 -12.95
N ALA A 99 -23.69 -5.46 -13.77
CA ALA A 99 -23.35 -4.46 -14.78
C ALA A 99 -22.76 -3.21 -14.10
N ARG A 100 -21.69 -2.67 -14.68
CA ARG A 100 -20.92 -1.57 -14.09
C ARG A 100 -20.42 -0.58 -15.14
N GLU A 101 -20.02 0.57 -14.68
CA GLU A 101 -19.33 1.56 -15.48
C GLU A 101 -17.83 1.55 -15.12
N VAL A 102 -16.97 1.24 -16.08
CA VAL A 102 -15.52 1.16 -15.88
C VAL A 102 -14.82 2.33 -16.56
N VAL A 103 -14.17 3.18 -15.79
CA VAL A 103 -13.38 4.31 -16.29
C VAL A 103 -11.89 4.00 -16.11
N LEU A 104 -11.19 3.85 -17.22
CA LEU A 104 -9.76 3.54 -17.22
C LEU A 104 -8.96 4.81 -17.42
N ILE A 105 -8.03 5.11 -16.51
CA ILE A 105 -7.12 6.26 -16.60
C ILE A 105 -5.69 5.74 -16.71
N ILE A 106 -4.96 6.19 -17.71
CA ILE A 106 -3.57 5.79 -17.91
C ILE A 106 -2.63 6.99 -17.94
N ASP A 107 -1.55 6.86 -17.20
CA ASP A 107 -0.39 7.73 -17.27
C ASP A 107 0.42 7.47 -18.53
N THR A 108 0.68 8.51 -19.31
CA THR A 108 1.55 8.51 -20.48
C THR A 108 2.67 9.54 -20.36
N SER A 109 3.03 9.93 -19.13
CA SER A 109 4.15 10.84 -18.84
C SER A 109 5.50 10.24 -19.26
N GLY A 110 6.53 11.07 -19.31
CA GLY A 110 7.88 10.66 -19.73
C GLY A 110 8.49 9.54 -18.86
N SER A 111 8.14 9.43 -17.58
CA SER A 111 8.57 8.34 -16.68
C SER A 111 8.05 6.96 -17.11
N MET A 112 6.91 6.94 -17.79
CA MET A 112 6.30 5.73 -18.32
C MET A 112 7.02 5.19 -19.59
N GLU A 113 8.08 5.82 -20.09
CA GLU A 113 8.76 5.39 -21.31
C GLU A 113 9.33 3.96 -21.19
N GLY A 114 9.15 3.17 -22.24
CA GLY A 114 9.68 1.81 -22.38
C GLY A 114 8.82 0.74 -21.70
N LYS A 115 9.40 0.00 -20.74
CA LYS A 115 8.73 -1.13 -20.09
C LYS A 115 7.46 -0.74 -19.31
N PRO A 116 7.43 0.36 -18.53
CA PRO A 116 6.22 0.76 -17.82
C PRO A 116 5.02 0.95 -18.75
N LEU A 117 5.17 1.68 -19.85
CA LEU A 117 4.09 1.88 -20.81
C LEU A 117 3.65 0.57 -21.49
N GLN A 118 4.59 -0.36 -21.73
CA GLN A 118 4.25 -1.68 -22.28
C GLN A 118 3.40 -2.48 -21.28
N GLN A 119 3.76 -2.46 -19.99
CA GLN A 119 3.00 -3.08 -18.91
C GLN A 119 1.59 -2.47 -18.81
N ALA A 120 1.51 -1.14 -18.81
CA ALA A 120 0.25 -0.41 -18.73
C ALA A 120 -0.67 -0.71 -19.93
N ARG A 121 -0.15 -0.71 -21.16
CA ARG A 121 -0.92 -1.13 -22.35
C ARG A 121 -1.46 -2.55 -22.23
N GLN A 122 -0.63 -3.50 -21.79
CA GLN A 122 -1.07 -4.88 -21.59
C GLN A 122 -2.13 -4.98 -20.50
N ALA A 123 -1.98 -4.23 -19.41
CA ALA A 123 -2.97 -4.15 -18.34
C ALA A 123 -4.32 -3.64 -18.86
N LEU A 124 -4.33 -2.55 -19.64
CA LEU A 124 -5.55 -1.99 -20.24
C LEU A 124 -6.18 -2.93 -21.27
N LEU A 125 -5.37 -3.56 -22.13
CA LEU A 125 -5.88 -4.55 -23.09
C LEU A 125 -6.48 -5.78 -22.39
N HIS A 126 -5.92 -6.19 -21.26
CA HIS A 126 -6.49 -7.22 -20.41
C HIS A 126 -7.80 -6.75 -19.81
N ALA A 127 -7.83 -5.52 -19.28
CA ALA A 127 -9.03 -4.88 -18.76
C ALA A 127 -10.18 -4.90 -19.79
N LEU A 128 -9.94 -4.42 -21.01
CA LEU A 128 -10.97 -4.41 -22.07
C LEU A 128 -11.52 -5.80 -22.40
N LYS A 129 -10.68 -6.85 -22.34
CA LYS A 129 -11.12 -8.23 -22.58
C LYS A 129 -11.96 -8.81 -21.44
N SER A 130 -11.84 -8.23 -20.27
CA SER A 130 -12.53 -8.69 -19.06
C SER A 130 -13.87 -7.96 -18.83
N LEU A 131 -14.20 -6.98 -19.68
CA LEU A 131 -15.49 -6.30 -19.63
C LEU A 131 -16.62 -7.24 -20.10
N GLY A 132 -17.71 -7.22 -19.37
CA GLY A 132 -18.93 -7.94 -19.72
C GLY A 132 -19.77 -7.24 -20.80
N PRO A 133 -20.72 -7.94 -21.43
CA PRO A 133 -21.56 -7.35 -22.50
C PRO A 133 -22.51 -6.25 -21.98
N ASP A 134 -22.81 -6.24 -20.71
CA ASP A 134 -23.71 -5.27 -20.07
C ASP A 134 -22.92 -4.12 -19.39
N ASP A 135 -21.58 -4.17 -19.43
CA ASP A 135 -20.71 -3.12 -18.91
C ASP A 135 -20.70 -1.89 -19.83
N TYR A 136 -20.44 -0.72 -19.25
CA TYR A 136 -20.10 0.52 -19.92
C TYR A 136 -18.68 0.90 -19.59
N PHE A 137 -17.99 1.59 -20.51
CA PHE A 137 -16.62 1.99 -20.22
C PHE A 137 -16.21 3.29 -20.90
N ASN A 138 -15.19 3.91 -20.34
CA ASN A 138 -14.44 5.01 -20.95
C ASN A 138 -12.94 4.84 -20.70
N LEU A 139 -12.12 5.56 -21.44
CA LEU A 139 -10.67 5.54 -21.31
C LEU A 139 -10.13 6.96 -21.43
N LEU A 140 -9.25 7.33 -20.51
CA LEU A 140 -8.55 8.59 -20.46
C LEU A 140 -7.05 8.33 -20.46
N GLN A 141 -6.29 9.14 -21.18
CA GLN A 141 -4.84 9.24 -21.01
C GLN A 141 -4.48 10.61 -20.45
N PHE A 142 -3.39 10.67 -19.72
CA PHE A 142 -2.83 11.94 -19.28
C PHE A 142 -1.29 11.94 -19.29
N ASN A 143 -0.76 13.13 -19.47
CA ASN A 143 0.62 13.52 -19.28
C ASN A 143 0.66 15.00 -18.83
N SER A 144 1.14 15.94 -19.61
CA SER A 144 0.91 17.38 -19.41
C SER A 144 -0.51 17.82 -19.76
N ASP A 145 -1.19 17.03 -20.58
CA ASP A 145 -2.56 17.24 -21.03
C ASP A 145 -3.40 15.99 -20.72
N THR A 146 -4.73 16.16 -20.69
CA THR A 146 -5.68 15.05 -20.50
C THR A 146 -6.49 14.86 -21.78
N GLU A 147 -6.56 13.64 -22.29
CA GLU A 147 -7.37 13.25 -23.43
C GLU A 147 -8.34 12.13 -23.04
N GLN A 148 -9.61 12.31 -23.35
CA GLN A 148 -10.68 11.37 -23.11
C GLN A 148 -11.11 10.74 -24.44
N LEU A 149 -11.26 9.40 -24.47
CA LEU A 149 -11.57 8.68 -25.71
C LEU A 149 -13.01 8.91 -26.20
N PHE A 150 -13.96 8.92 -25.27
CA PHE A 150 -15.38 9.15 -25.54
C PHE A 150 -15.89 10.28 -24.64
N ASP A 151 -16.80 11.12 -25.14
CA ASP A 151 -17.40 12.21 -24.35
C ASP A 151 -18.13 11.70 -23.09
N GLU A 152 -18.73 10.50 -23.19
CA GLU A 152 -19.42 9.78 -22.10
C GLU A 152 -19.01 8.31 -22.14
N SER A 153 -19.30 7.57 -21.07
CA SER A 153 -19.09 6.11 -21.06
C SER A 153 -20.00 5.42 -22.06
N VAL A 154 -19.43 4.53 -22.87
CA VAL A 154 -20.14 3.82 -23.95
C VAL A 154 -20.35 2.34 -23.61
N PRO A 155 -21.42 1.70 -24.14
CA PRO A 155 -21.62 0.27 -23.93
C PRO A 155 -20.53 -0.56 -24.57
N VAL A 156 -20.22 -1.71 -23.99
CA VAL A 156 -19.28 -2.69 -24.53
C VAL A 156 -19.84 -3.31 -25.79
N THR A 157 -19.24 -2.97 -26.93
CA THR A 157 -19.58 -3.49 -28.25
C THR A 157 -18.29 -3.81 -29.02
N PRO A 158 -18.33 -4.66 -30.06
CA PRO A 158 -17.14 -4.91 -30.88
C PRO A 158 -16.54 -3.61 -31.46
N THR A 159 -17.38 -2.62 -31.78
CA THR A 159 -16.94 -1.33 -32.35
C THR A 159 -16.26 -0.48 -31.29
N SER A 160 -16.86 -0.30 -30.11
CA SER A 160 -16.25 0.50 -29.02
C SER A 160 -14.96 -0.14 -28.53
N LEU A 161 -14.90 -1.46 -28.40
CA LEU A 161 -13.67 -2.18 -28.04
C LEU A 161 -12.57 -2.02 -29.10
N TYR A 162 -12.91 -2.07 -30.39
CA TYR A 162 -11.93 -1.86 -31.47
C TYR A 162 -11.35 -0.44 -31.42
N VAL A 163 -12.18 0.58 -31.21
CA VAL A 163 -11.74 1.97 -31.05
C VAL A 163 -10.80 2.10 -29.85
N ALA A 164 -11.17 1.54 -28.70
CA ALA A 164 -10.36 1.58 -27.49
C ALA A 164 -9.02 0.83 -27.64
N GLN A 165 -9.01 -0.33 -28.30
CA GLN A 165 -7.78 -1.06 -28.58
C GLN A 165 -6.82 -0.25 -29.46
N ASN A 166 -7.33 0.44 -30.50
CA ASN A 166 -6.51 1.31 -31.34
C ASN A 166 -5.96 2.49 -30.54
N PHE A 167 -6.78 3.11 -29.69
CA PHE A 167 -6.33 4.18 -28.81
C PHE A 167 -5.20 3.70 -27.88
N ILE A 168 -5.37 2.58 -27.18
CA ILE A 168 -4.33 2.02 -26.32
C ILE A 168 -3.03 1.72 -27.10
N ASN A 169 -3.13 1.19 -28.30
CA ASN A 169 -1.96 0.89 -29.12
C ASN A 169 -1.24 2.16 -29.63
N SER A 170 -1.95 3.27 -29.78
CA SER A 170 -1.39 4.56 -30.20
C SER A 170 -0.74 5.36 -29.07
N LEU A 171 -0.92 4.98 -27.80
CA LEU A 171 -0.36 5.71 -26.67
C LEU A 171 1.16 5.82 -26.75
N HIS A 172 1.72 6.97 -26.42
CA HIS A 172 3.16 7.21 -26.40
C HIS A 172 3.52 7.98 -25.12
N ALA A 173 4.62 7.58 -24.49
CA ALA A 173 5.11 8.29 -23.31
C ALA A 173 5.77 9.61 -23.74
N ASN A 174 5.28 10.72 -23.19
CA ASN A 174 5.86 12.05 -23.37
C ASN A 174 5.35 13.03 -22.32
N GLY A 175 5.98 14.21 -22.23
CA GLY A 175 5.51 15.32 -21.38
C GLY A 175 5.72 15.11 -19.90
N GLY A 176 5.01 15.93 -19.11
CA GLY A 176 4.98 15.91 -17.64
C GLY A 176 3.93 14.96 -17.10
N THR A 177 3.59 15.13 -15.81
CA THR A 177 2.63 14.29 -15.09
C THR A 177 1.63 15.19 -14.37
N ASP A 178 0.54 15.58 -15.03
CA ASP A 178 -0.55 16.34 -14.43
C ASP A 178 -1.76 15.44 -14.18
N MET A 179 -1.79 14.82 -13.00
CA MET A 179 -2.82 13.85 -12.63
C MET A 179 -4.16 14.48 -12.26
N LYS A 180 -4.15 15.72 -11.75
CA LYS A 180 -5.38 16.34 -11.23
C LYS A 180 -6.46 16.53 -12.29
N PRO A 181 -6.18 17.14 -13.46
CA PRO A 181 -7.18 17.28 -14.51
C PRO A 181 -7.74 15.93 -14.99
N ALA A 182 -6.90 14.89 -15.01
CA ALA A 182 -7.33 13.55 -15.42
C ALA A 182 -8.29 12.91 -14.41
N LEU A 183 -7.98 13.03 -13.12
CA LEU A 183 -8.87 12.57 -12.06
C LEU A 183 -10.19 13.34 -12.07
N GLU A 184 -10.14 14.67 -12.19
CA GLU A 184 -11.33 15.52 -12.29
C GLU A 184 -12.16 15.13 -13.51
N ALA A 185 -11.57 15.02 -14.68
CA ALA A 185 -12.27 14.64 -15.92
C ALA A 185 -12.94 13.26 -15.78
N ALA A 186 -12.25 12.27 -15.20
CA ALA A 186 -12.82 10.93 -15.03
C ALA A 186 -13.97 10.89 -14.01
N LEU A 187 -13.87 11.66 -12.93
CA LEU A 187 -14.89 11.72 -11.90
C LEU A 187 -16.10 12.58 -12.30
N ASP A 188 -15.90 13.55 -13.19
CA ASP A 188 -16.93 14.45 -13.71
C ASP A 188 -17.69 13.86 -14.93
N ILE A 189 -17.29 12.72 -15.48
CA ILE A 189 -18.09 12.01 -16.51
C ILE A 189 -19.52 11.82 -15.99
N PRO A 190 -20.58 12.10 -16.78
CA PRO A 190 -21.96 11.88 -16.39
C PRO A 190 -22.18 10.44 -15.91
N ARG A 191 -22.80 10.28 -14.74
CA ARG A 191 -23.05 8.96 -14.16
C ARG A 191 -24.18 8.24 -14.87
N LEU A 192 -23.99 6.96 -15.11
CA LEU A 192 -25.03 6.10 -15.62
C LEU A 192 -25.91 5.60 -14.45
N PRO A 193 -27.21 5.87 -14.45
CA PRO A 193 -28.09 5.47 -13.36
C PRO A 193 -28.09 3.95 -13.16
N GLY A 194 -28.00 3.50 -11.90
CA GLY A 194 -28.05 2.08 -11.54
C GLY A 194 -26.79 1.29 -11.81
N LEU A 195 -25.72 1.92 -12.29
CA LEU A 195 -24.42 1.28 -12.47
C LEU A 195 -23.42 1.77 -11.43
N MET A 196 -22.69 0.83 -10.81
CA MET A 196 -21.55 1.16 -9.99
C MET A 196 -20.39 1.63 -10.88
N ARG A 197 -19.87 2.84 -10.63
CA ARG A 197 -18.68 3.33 -11.32
C ARG A 197 -17.43 2.83 -10.64
N GLN A 198 -16.55 2.21 -11.42
CA GLN A 198 -15.22 1.75 -11.01
C GLN A 198 -14.17 2.51 -11.84
N VAL A 199 -13.38 3.33 -11.16
CA VAL A 199 -12.27 4.07 -11.77
C VAL A 199 -10.99 3.29 -11.54
N ILE A 200 -10.26 2.96 -12.60
CA ILE A 200 -8.99 2.23 -12.53
C ILE A 200 -7.88 3.14 -13.00
N PHE A 201 -7.05 3.53 -12.07
CA PHE A 201 -5.97 4.51 -12.27
C PHE A 201 -4.62 3.81 -12.39
N VAL A 202 -4.00 3.88 -13.58
CA VAL A 202 -2.75 3.18 -13.93
C VAL A 202 -1.62 4.18 -14.10
N THR A 203 -0.61 4.14 -13.24
CA THR A 203 0.53 5.08 -13.24
C THR A 203 1.76 4.47 -12.58
N ASP A 204 2.94 5.06 -12.77
CA ASP A 204 4.13 4.78 -11.95
C ASP A 204 4.13 5.58 -10.62
N GLY A 205 3.13 6.44 -10.41
CA GLY A 205 2.88 7.15 -9.16
C GLY A 205 3.85 8.27 -8.82
N ALA A 206 4.68 8.70 -9.75
CA ALA A 206 5.63 9.77 -9.51
C ALA A 206 4.93 11.16 -9.53
N VAL A 207 4.51 11.64 -8.36
CA VAL A 207 3.83 12.94 -8.19
C VAL A 207 4.45 13.74 -7.04
N GLY A 208 4.26 15.06 -7.07
CA GLY A 208 4.72 15.98 -6.03
C GLY A 208 3.59 16.71 -5.28
N ASN A 209 2.31 16.43 -5.62
CA ASN A 209 1.14 17.09 -5.03
C ASN A 209 0.10 16.10 -4.48
N GLU A 210 0.57 15.04 -3.82
CA GLU A 210 -0.24 13.92 -3.33
C GLU A 210 -1.45 14.37 -2.50
N SER A 211 -1.26 15.31 -1.56
CA SER A 211 -2.33 15.79 -0.69
C SER A 211 -3.47 16.46 -1.48
N GLU A 212 -3.14 17.19 -2.54
CA GLU A 212 -4.14 17.81 -3.41
C GLU A 212 -4.93 16.76 -4.20
N LEU A 213 -4.23 15.74 -4.70
CA LEU A 213 -4.85 14.64 -5.44
C LEU A 213 -5.77 13.80 -4.55
N LEU A 214 -5.32 13.45 -3.34
CA LEU A 214 -6.13 12.71 -2.36
C LEU A 214 -7.39 13.51 -1.98
N LYS A 215 -7.26 14.83 -1.81
CA LYS A 215 -8.40 15.70 -1.57
C LYS A 215 -9.36 15.71 -2.76
N THR A 216 -8.86 15.79 -4.00
CA THR A 216 -9.68 15.74 -5.21
C THR A 216 -10.47 14.44 -5.27
N VAL A 217 -9.84 13.31 -4.94
CA VAL A 217 -10.53 12.02 -4.86
C VAL A 217 -11.63 12.06 -3.78
N ALA A 218 -11.30 12.48 -2.56
CA ALA A 218 -12.25 12.54 -1.46
C ALA A 218 -13.47 13.42 -1.76
N ASP A 219 -13.24 14.59 -2.37
CA ASP A 219 -14.29 15.58 -2.64
C ASP A 219 -15.22 15.17 -3.81
N ARG A 220 -14.71 14.44 -4.83
CA ARG A 220 -15.43 14.20 -6.09
C ARG A 220 -15.84 12.74 -6.34
N LEU A 221 -15.29 11.80 -5.61
CA LEU A 221 -15.52 10.38 -5.85
C LEU A 221 -17.01 9.98 -5.74
N GLY A 222 -17.71 10.50 -4.72
CA GLY A 222 -19.10 10.12 -4.41
C GLY A 222 -19.24 8.62 -4.20
N ASP A 223 -20.18 7.99 -4.94
CA ASP A 223 -20.41 6.53 -4.84
C ASP A 223 -19.51 5.71 -5.78
N SER A 224 -18.59 6.34 -6.50
CA SER A 224 -17.64 5.61 -7.35
C SER A 224 -16.60 4.87 -6.48
N ARG A 225 -15.92 3.89 -7.09
CA ARG A 225 -14.80 3.16 -6.47
C ARG A 225 -13.52 3.45 -7.23
N LEU A 226 -12.42 3.66 -6.52
CA LEU A 226 -11.13 3.93 -7.14
C LEU A 226 -10.15 2.80 -6.87
N PHE A 227 -9.71 2.16 -7.94
CA PHE A 227 -8.67 1.13 -7.91
C PHE A 227 -7.39 1.69 -8.50
N THR A 228 -6.28 1.46 -7.85
CA THR A 228 -4.99 1.97 -8.33
C THR A 228 -4.08 0.83 -8.74
N VAL A 229 -3.44 0.98 -9.89
CA VAL A 229 -2.49 0.02 -10.45
C VAL A 229 -1.14 0.70 -10.62
N ALA A 230 -0.21 0.37 -9.75
CA ALA A 230 1.14 0.91 -9.79
C ALA A 230 2.03 0.08 -10.72
N ILE A 231 2.66 0.74 -11.68
CA ILE A 231 3.51 0.11 -12.70
C ILE A 231 4.98 0.42 -12.41
N GLY A 232 5.86 -0.53 -12.69
CA GLY A 232 7.30 -0.32 -12.65
C GLY A 232 8.00 -0.68 -11.35
N HIS A 233 9.29 -0.26 -11.21
CA HIS A 233 10.16 -0.75 -10.14
C HIS A 233 10.05 0.03 -8.83
N ALA A 234 9.72 1.31 -8.87
CA ALA A 234 9.68 2.18 -7.69
C ALA A 234 8.47 3.14 -7.74
N PRO A 235 7.24 2.62 -7.81
CA PRO A 235 6.06 3.47 -7.78
C PRO A 235 5.89 4.12 -6.42
N ASN A 236 5.20 5.27 -6.37
CA ASN A 236 4.75 5.86 -5.11
C ASN A 236 3.63 5.03 -4.49
N SER A 237 4.01 3.89 -3.92
CA SER A 237 3.06 2.90 -3.37
C SER A 237 2.22 3.46 -2.22
N TRP A 238 2.76 4.45 -1.48
CA TRP A 238 2.02 5.08 -0.40
C TRP A 238 0.83 5.89 -0.95
N PHE A 239 1.07 6.80 -1.91
CA PHE A 239 0.01 7.59 -2.55
C PHE A 239 -1.06 6.70 -3.20
N MET A 240 -0.62 5.71 -3.97
CA MET A 240 -1.53 4.79 -4.66
C MET A 240 -2.42 4.00 -3.70
N ARG A 241 -1.86 3.54 -2.58
CA ARG A 241 -2.62 2.84 -1.55
C ARG A 241 -3.63 3.76 -0.89
N LYS A 242 -3.21 4.97 -0.50
CA LYS A 242 -4.12 5.95 0.13
C LYS A 242 -5.24 6.40 -0.79
N ALA A 243 -4.96 6.61 -2.07
CA ALA A 243 -5.99 6.93 -3.06
C ALA A 243 -7.02 5.80 -3.19
N ALA A 244 -6.56 4.53 -3.20
CA ALA A 244 -7.45 3.37 -3.22
C ALA A 244 -8.27 3.22 -1.93
N GLU A 245 -7.67 3.45 -0.75
CA GLU A 245 -8.37 3.41 0.55
C GLU A 245 -9.50 4.45 0.60
N ILE A 246 -9.21 5.72 0.29
CA ILE A 246 -10.23 6.79 0.18
C ILE A 246 -11.29 6.42 -0.85
N GLY A 247 -10.84 5.79 -1.94
CA GLY A 247 -11.69 5.35 -3.04
C GLY A 247 -12.49 4.08 -2.77
N ARG A 248 -12.46 3.52 -1.57
CA ARG A 248 -13.12 2.24 -1.21
C ARG A 248 -12.77 1.08 -2.16
N GLY A 249 -11.61 1.16 -2.80
CA GLY A 249 -11.08 0.15 -3.71
C GLY A 249 -9.81 -0.52 -3.20
N SER A 250 -8.99 -1.02 -4.11
CA SER A 250 -7.75 -1.71 -3.77
C SER A 250 -6.56 -1.24 -4.60
N TYR A 251 -5.36 -1.41 -4.03
CA TYR A 251 -4.09 -1.14 -4.66
C TYR A 251 -3.50 -2.42 -5.25
N THR A 252 -3.05 -2.35 -6.49
CA THR A 252 -2.36 -3.46 -7.17
C THR A 252 -1.00 -2.99 -7.68
N ARG A 253 0.06 -3.79 -7.47
CA ARG A 253 1.39 -3.50 -7.98
C ARG A 253 1.76 -4.48 -9.09
N ILE A 254 2.32 -3.94 -10.18
CA ILE A 254 2.88 -4.70 -11.31
C ILE A 254 4.35 -4.31 -11.47
N GLY A 255 5.26 -5.16 -10.96
CA GLY A 255 6.70 -4.92 -11.01
C GLY A 255 7.34 -5.37 -12.31
N LYS A 256 6.81 -6.43 -12.94
CA LYS A 256 7.38 -7.05 -14.14
C LYS A 256 6.33 -7.30 -15.21
N LEU A 257 6.80 -7.41 -16.46
CA LEU A 257 5.94 -7.59 -17.62
C LEU A 257 5.21 -8.96 -17.60
N ASP A 258 5.84 -9.98 -17.08
CA ASP A 258 5.29 -11.33 -16.93
C ASP A 258 4.23 -11.45 -15.83
N GLU A 259 4.20 -10.51 -14.89
CA GLU A 259 3.20 -10.44 -13.82
C GLU A 259 1.89 -9.78 -14.25
N VAL A 260 1.88 -9.01 -15.37
CA VAL A 260 0.71 -8.20 -15.78
C VAL A 260 -0.56 -9.04 -15.87
N ALA A 261 -0.51 -10.14 -16.59
CA ALA A 261 -1.70 -10.97 -16.81
C ALA A 261 -2.24 -11.54 -15.50
N GLN A 262 -1.37 -12.02 -14.62
CA GLN A 262 -1.75 -12.57 -13.33
C GLN A 262 -2.36 -11.51 -12.41
N GLN A 263 -1.66 -10.36 -12.25
CA GLN A 263 -2.11 -9.29 -11.37
C GLN A 263 -3.42 -8.66 -11.86
N MET A 264 -3.56 -8.45 -13.17
CA MET A 264 -4.78 -7.91 -13.74
C MET A 264 -5.94 -8.91 -13.67
N SER A 265 -5.70 -10.22 -13.88
CA SER A 265 -6.73 -11.23 -13.69
C SER A 265 -7.20 -11.30 -12.24
N ALA A 266 -6.28 -11.20 -11.28
CA ALA A 266 -6.62 -11.15 -9.86
C ALA A 266 -7.43 -9.89 -9.51
N LEU A 267 -7.01 -8.72 -10.02
CA LEU A 267 -7.77 -7.48 -9.84
C LEU A 267 -9.18 -7.60 -10.42
N TRP A 268 -9.31 -8.04 -11.66
CA TRP A 268 -10.62 -8.18 -12.32
C TRP A 268 -11.51 -9.21 -11.63
N GLY A 269 -10.97 -10.35 -11.22
CA GLY A 269 -11.72 -11.37 -10.47
C GLY A 269 -12.30 -10.81 -9.17
N ARG A 270 -11.61 -9.86 -8.53
CA ARG A 270 -12.10 -9.17 -7.33
C ARG A 270 -13.17 -8.14 -7.65
N ILE A 271 -12.86 -7.19 -8.54
CA ILE A 271 -13.70 -6.01 -8.77
C ILE A 271 -14.95 -6.28 -9.60
N GLN A 272 -14.99 -7.41 -10.33
CA GLN A 272 -16.19 -7.83 -11.08
C GLN A 272 -17.37 -8.08 -10.16
N VAL A 273 -17.09 -8.49 -8.93
CA VAL A 273 -18.08 -9.02 -8.03
C VAL A 273 -17.81 -8.48 -6.63
N PRO A 274 -18.23 -7.23 -6.32
CA PRO A 274 -18.20 -6.77 -4.94
C PRO A 274 -19.09 -7.71 -4.12
N ALA A 275 -18.50 -8.31 -3.07
CA ALA A 275 -19.21 -9.30 -2.27
C ALA A 275 -20.17 -8.64 -1.29
N LEU A 276 -19.84 -7.46 -0.79
CA LEU A 276 -20.69 -6.65 0.08
C LEU A 276 -20.31 -5.18 -0.07
N THR A 277 -21.27 -4.32 -0.29
CA THR A 277 -21.07 -2.87 -0.43
C THR A 277 -21.84 -2.12 0.66
N ASP A 278 -21.52 -0.83 0.80
CA ASP A 278 -22.19 0.08 1.74
C ASP A 278 -22.24 -0.47 3.16
N ILE A 279 -21.13 -1.07 3.59
CA ILE A 279 -20.99 -1.74 4.88
C ILE A 279 -21.13 -0.73 6.02
N CYS A 280 -21.99 -1.04 6.96
CA CYS A 280 -22.13 -0.32 8.22
C CYS A 280 -21.94 -1.27 9.40
N VAL A 281 -21.46 -0.71 10.52
CA VAL A 281 -21.21 -1.45 11.76
C VAL A 281 -21.80 -0.66 12.92
N ASP A 282 -22.72 -1.27 13.62
CA ASP A 282 -23.24 -0.78 14.90
C ASP A 282 -22.55 -1.55 16.03
N TRP A 283 -21.66 -0.88 16.74
CA TRP A 283 -20.95 -1.45 17.87
C TRP A 283 -21.77 -1.53 19.17
N GLY A 284 -23.01 -1.04 19.14
CA GLY A 284 -23.90 -0.97 20.31
C GLY A 284 -23.52 0.13 21.32
N GLU A 285 -22.32 0.69 21.21
CA GLU A 285 -21.77 1.75 22.06
C GLU A 285 -20.90 2.72 21.24
N ALA A 286 -20.48 3.83 21.86
CA ALA A 286 -19.57 4.77 21.23
C ALA A 286 -18.20 4.10 20.98
N ALA A 287 -17.88 3.85 19.73
CA ALA A 287 -16.66 3.21 19.30
C ALA A 287 -15.75 4.18 18.56
N GLU A 288 -14.45 4.12 18.85
CA GLU A 288 -13.41 4.69 18.01
C GLU A 288 -12.80 3.57 17.17
N PHE A 289 -13.11 3.49 15.88
CA PHE A 289 -12.73 2.36 15.04
C PHE A 289 -12.01 2.78 13.76
N TYR A 290 -11.24 1.87 13.19
CA TYR A 290 -10.45 2.07 11.98
C TYR A 290 -10.52 0.84 11.06
N PRO A 291 -10.50 1.06 9.71
CA PRO A 291 -10.53 2.35 9.05
C PRO A 291 -11.88 3.07 9.24
N GLU A 292 -11.88 4.39 9.34
CA GLU A 292 -13.10 5.21 9.47
C GLU A 292 -14.00 5.11 8.23
N ILE A 293 -13.38 5.06 7.04
CA ILE A 293 -14.06 4.76 5.79
C ILE A 293 -14.00 3.26 5.57
N ILE A 294 -15.13 2.58 5.77
CA ILE A 294 -15.19 1.14 5.58
C ILE A 294 -15.20 0.84 4.08
N PRO A 295 -14.19 0.11 3.54
CA PRO A 295 -14.17 -0.27 2.13
C PRO A 295 -15.20 -1.36 1.83
N ASP A 296 -15.50 -1.56 0.55
CA ASP A 296 -16.32 -2.69 0.13
C ASP A 296 -15.57 -4.01 0.37
N LEU A 297 -16.32 -5.08 0.63
CA LEU A 297 -15.77 -6.42 0.74
C LEU A 297 -15.72 -7.06 -0.65
N TYR A 298 -14.54 -7.46 -1.08
CA TYR A 298 -14.30 -8.10 -2.37
C TYR A 298 -14.01 -9.58 -2.22
N ALA A 299 -14.31 -10.37 -3.25
CA ALA A 299 -14.02 -11.81 -3.26
C ALA A 299 -12.52 -12.09 -3.02
N GLY A 300 -12.23 -13.01 -2.10
CA GLY A 300 -10.87 -13.46 -1.80
C GLY A 300 -10.08 -12.59 -0.81
N GLU A 301 -10.59 -11.47 -0.35
CA GLU A 301 -9.90 -10.61 0.63
C GLU A 301 -10.79 -10.32 1.83
N PRO A 302 -10.41 -10.72 3.07
CA PRO A 302 -11.15 -10.37 4.25
C PRO A 302 -10.95 -8.88 4.58
N LEU A 303 -12.00 -8.25 5.09
CA LEU A 303 -11.97 -6.90 5.62
C LEU A 303 -11.77 -6.94 7.14
N TRP A 304 -10.87 -6.09 7.63
CA TRP A 304 -10.55 -5.99 9.05
C TRP A 304 -10.89 -4.60 9.58
N LEU A 305 -11.65 -4.56 10.68
CA LEU A 305 -11.90 -3.36 11.46
C LEU A 305 -11.35 -3.57 12.86
N ILE A 306 -10.74 -2.54 13.41
CA ILE A 306 -10.26 -2.52 14.80
C ILE A 306 -10.92 -1.37 15.56
N ALA A 307 -11.47 -1.65 16.72
CA ALA A 307 -12.20 -0.68 17.52
C ALA A 307 -11.69 -0.62 18.96
N ARG A 308 -11.79 0.56 19.57
CA ARG A 308 -11.73 0.79 21.01
C ARG A 308 -13.11 1.19 21.51
N LEU A 309 -13.58 0.51 22.54
CA LEU A 309 -14.89 0.63 23.13
C LEU A 309 -14.78 0.95 24.63
N PRO A 310 -15.74 1.67 25.23
CA PRO A 310 -15.75 1.92 26.67
C PRO A 310 -16.08 0.66 27.48
N SER A 311 -16.83 -0.28 26.92
CA SER A 311 -17.20 -1.54 27.55
C SER A 311 -17.35 -2.65 26.51
N GLU A 312 -17.47 -3.90 26.97
CA GLU A 312 -17.67 -5.06 26.10
C GLU A 312 -19.06 -4.99 25.47
N PRO A 313 -19.17 -5.01 24.12
CA PRO A 313 -20.44 -4.99 23.43
C PRO A 313 -21.18 -6.32 23.65
N ALA A 314 -22.47 -6.24 23.94
CA ALA A 314 -23.30 -7.44 24.02
C ALA A 314 -23.45 -8.11 22.65
N MET A 315 -23.47 -7.32 21.59
CA MET A 315 -23.63 -7.72 20.21
C MET A 315 -23.13 -6.59 19.30
N VAL A 316 -22.54 -6.94 18.18
CA VAL A 316 -22.17 -6.01 17.11
C VAL A 316 -23.02 -6.36 15.89
N SER A 317 -23.78 -5.38 15.39
CA SER A 317 -24.64 -5.56 14.23
C SER A 317 -23.99 -4.99 12.98
N LEU A 318 -24.01 -5.76 11.91
CA LEU A 318 -23.46 -5.42 10.61
C LEU A 318 -24.59 -5.28 9.60
N CYS A 319 -24.47 -4.33 8.71
CA CYS A 319 -25.39 -4.18 7.58
C CYS A 319 -24.62 -3.87 6.29
N GLY A 320 -25.29 -4.01 5.15
CA GLY A 320 -24.74 -3.72 3.84
C GLY A 320 -25.63 -4.21 2.70
N ASP A 321 -25.19 -4.04 1.48
CA ASP A 321 -25.84 -4.58 0.29
C ASP A 321 -25.07 -5.81 -0.22
N PHE A 322 -25.76 -6.95 -0.31
CA PHE A 322 -25.26 -8.19 -0.87
C PHE A 322 -26.09 -8.57 -2.11
N ASN A 323 -25.50 -8.43 -3.28
CA ASN A 323 -26.17 -8.70 -4.57
C ASN A 323 -27.45 -7.87 -4.81
N GLY A 324 -27.47 -6.60 -4.41
CA GLY A 324 -28.65 -5.72 -4.54
C GLY A 324 -29.77 -6.02 -3.53
N LEU A 325 -29.44 -6.74 -2.45
CA LEU A 325 -30.36 -7.06 -1.36
C LEU A 325 -29.75 -6.60 -0.02
N ASP A 326 -30.60 -6.06 0.84
CA ASP A 326 -30.19 -5.73 2.21
C ASP A 326 -29.66 -6.99 2.92
N TRP A 327 -28.49 -6.86 3.50
CA TRP A 327 -27.83 -7.89 4.28
C TRP A 327 -27.58 -7.41 5.70
N GLU A 328 -27.89 -8.24 6.66
CA GLU A 328 -27.67 -7.99 8.08
C GLU A 328 -27.06 -9.23 8.74
N LEU A 329 -26.18 -9.00 9.71
CA LEU A 329 -25.54 -10.04 10.49
C LEU A 329 -25.23 -9.53 11.90
N ASP A 330 -25.70 -10.27 12.91
CA ASP A 330 -25.33 -10.04 14.30
C ASP A 330 -24.19 -10.96 14.72
N VAL A 331 -23.18 -10.37 15.36
CA VAL A 331 -21.98 -11.08 15.78
C VAL A 331 -21.78 -10.89 17.29
N ASN A 332 -21.63 -12.01 18.00
CA ASN A 332 -21.26 -12.01 19.42
C ASN A 332 -19.74 -12.04 19.56
N GLY A 333 -19.21 -11.37 20.58
CA GLY A 333 -17.79 -11.33 20.85
C GLY A 333 -17.24 -12.67 21.30
N TRP A 334 -16.02 -12.98 20.86
CA TRP A 334 -15.20 -14.05 21.39
C TRP A 334 -14.06 -13.44 22.19
N ASP A 335 -13.96 -13.80 23.50
CA ASP A 335 -12.92 -13.27 24.38
C ASP A 335 -11.56 -13.93 24.07
N ALA A 336 -10.68 -13.14 23.44
CA ALA A 336 -9.32 -13.57 23.15
C ALA A 336 -8.43 -13.68 24.39
N ALA A 337 -8.76 -13.01 25.49
CA ALA A 337 -7.94 -12.98 26.70
C ALA A 337 -7.87 -14.35 27.41
N THR A 338 -8.91 -15.17 27.24
CA THR A 338 -8.92 -16.54 27.78
C THR A 338 -8.13 -17.52 26.91
N ALA A 339 -7.78 -17.14 25.68
CA ALA A 339 -7.26 -18.05 24.66
C ALA A 339 -5.79 -17.83 24.29
N SER A 340 -5.17 -16.65 24.51
CA SER A 340 -3.81 -16.42 23.99
C SER A 340 -2.97 -15.41 24.77
N PRO A 341 -1.69 -15.72 25.04
CA PRO A 341 -0.68 -14.69 25.32
C PRO A 341 -0.53 -13.81 24.08
N GLY A 342 -0.75 -12.51 24.16
CA GLY A 342 -0.59 -11.56 23.05
C GLY A 342 -1.88 -10.87 22.62
N ALA A 343 -2.98 -11.03 23.33
CA ALA A 343 -4.22 -10.29 23.11
C ALA A 343 -4.05 -8.76 23.27
N ASP A 344 -3.07 -8.33 24.07
CA ASP A 344 -2.61 -6.93 24.18
C ASP A 344 -2.20 -6.33 22.82
N ASN A 345 -1.89 -7.16 21.81
CA ASN A 345 -1.57 -6.70 20.46
C ASN A 345 -2.75 -6.01 19.77
N LEU A 346 -4.01 -6.28 20.18
CA LEU A 346 -5.16 -5.56 19.62
C LEU A 346 -5.13 -4.07 20.00
N ALA A 347 -4.75 -3.75 21.21
CA ALA A 347 -4.58 -2.37 21.66
C ALA A 347 -3.48 -1.65 20.87
N ILE A 348 -2.35 -2.33 20.66
CA ILE A 348 -1.24 -1.82 19.85
C ILE A 348 -1.67 -1.64 18.39
N LEU A 349 -2.42 -2.57 17.82
CA LEU A 349 -2.93 -2.49 16.46
C LEU A 349 -3.88 -1.30 16.29
N TRP A 350 -4.82 -1.12 17.24
CA TRP A 350 -5.71 0.03 17.25
C TRP A 350 -4.92 1.34 17.31
N ALA A 351 -3.96 1.44 18.23
CA ALA A 351 -3.14 2.64 18.39
C ALA A 351 -2.34 2.98 17.12
N ARG A 352 -1.80 1.97 16.41
CA ARG A 352 -1.14 2.17 15.11
C ARG A 352 -2.10 2.71 14.06
N LYS A 353 -3.32 2.15 14.00
CA LYS A 353 -4.34 2.61 13.04
C LYS A 353 -4.85 4.00 13.36
N LYS A 354 -4.99 4.35 14.65
CA LYS A 354 -5.27 5.72 15.09
C LYS A 354 -4.18 6.70 14.64
N ILE A 355 -2.92 6.37 14.88
CA ILE A 355 -1.80 7.22 14.46
C ILE A 355 -1.78 7.39 12.94
N GLU A 356 -2.01 6.33 12.18
CA GLU A 356 -2.12 6.38 10.72
C GLU A 356 -3.24 7.32 10.26
N SER A 357 -4.45 7.22 10.85
CA SER A 357 -5.58 8.11 10.56
C SER A 357 -5.28 9.56 10.90
N LEU A 358 -4.61 9.83 12.04
CA LEU A 358 -4.20 11.19 12.42
C LEU A 358 -3.13 11.75 11.47
N GLU A 359 -2.18 10.95 11.02
CA GLU A 359 -1.19 11.36 10.03
C GLU A 359 -1.83 11.66 8.66
N ASP A 360 -2.84 10.89 8.27
CA ASP A 360 -3.62 11.14 7.07
C ASP A 360 -4.44 12.42 7.19
N SER A 361 -5.07 12.67 8.33
CA SER A 361 -5.87 13.87 8.57
C SER A 361 -5.06 15.17 8.43
N LEU A 362 -3.77 15.15 8.74
CA LEU A 362 -2.85 16.26 8.52
C LEU A 362 -2.74 16.65 7.03
N MET A 363 -2.91 15.70 6.12
CA MET A 363 -2.89 15.96 4.68
C MET A 363 -4.16 16.65 4.21
N PHE A 364 -5.28 16.42 4.91
CA PHE A 364 -6.56 17.05 4.63
C PHE A 364 -6.73 18.39 5.35
N GLY A 365 -5.67 18.89 6.02
CA GLY A 365 -5.66 20.20 6.64
C GLY A 365 -6.13 20.21 8.10
N ALA A 366 -6.09 19.10 8.79
CA ALA A 366 -6.29 19.04 10.23
C ALA A 366 -5.24 19.90 10.97
N ASP A 367 -5.60 20.37 12.18
CA ASP A 367 -4.70 21.17 12.99
C ASP A 367 -3.44 20.37 13.35
N ARG A 368 -2.29 20.90 12.92
CA ARG A 368 -0.99 20.23 13.07
C ARG A 368 -0.60 20.06 14.53
N GLU A 369 -0.85 21.08 15.38
CA GLU A 369 -0.42 21.03 16.78
C GLU A 369 -1.27 20.02 17.57
N LEU A 370 -2.57 20.02 17.35
CA LEU A 370 -3.49 19.07 17.97
C LEU A 370 -3.19 17.64 17.51
N SER A 371 -3.05 17.40 16.22
CA SER A 371 -2.72 16.07 15.69
C SER A 371 -1.37 15.57 16.18
N GLN A 372 -0.35 16.44 16.22
CA GLN A 372 0.97 16.07 16.77
C GLN A 372 0.90 15.71 18.26
N LEU A 373 0.13 16.45 19.04
CA LEU A 373 -0.06 16.15 20.47
C LEU A 373 -0.72 14.78 20.65
N GLU A 374 -1.74 14.50 19.86
CA GLU A 374 -2.52 13.25 19.93
C GLU A 374 -1.70 12.04 19.44
N ILE A 375 -0.96 12.18 18.31
CA ILE A 375 -0.03 11.16 17.83
C ILE A 375 1.03 10.85 18.88
N THR A 376 1.64 11.89 19.46
CA THR A 376 2.69 11.72 20.47
C THR A 376 2.14 11.06 21.73
N GLY A 377 0.97 11.49 22.22
CA GLY A 377 0.29 10.91 23.38
C GLY A 377 -0.01 9.42 23.16
N THR A 378 -0.66 9.08 22.06
CA THR A 378 -0.96 7.68 21.69
C THR A 378 0.32 6.86 21.53
N ALA A 379 1.35 7.40 20.89
CA ALA A 379 2.60 6.67 20.68
C ALA A 379 3.34 6.39 22.00
N LEU A 380 3.33 7.31 22.97
CA LEU A 380 3.94 7.11 24.27
C LEU A 380 3.14 6.11 25.13
N GLU A 381 1.80 6.18 25.08
CA GLU A 381 0.91 5.27 25.82
C GLU A 381 1.13 3.81 25.41
N PHE A 382 1.27 3.56 24.09
CA PHE A 382 1.38 2.20 23.53
C PHE A 382 2.82 1.80 23.15
N GLY A 383 3.84 2.61 23.52
CA GLY A 383 5.25 2.31 23.23
C GLY A 383 5.59 2.25 21.74
N LEU A 384 4.93 3.08 20.91
CA LEU A 384 5.09 3.09 19.47
C LEU A 384 6.12 4.10 19.00
N LEU A 385 6.83 3.75 17.92
CA LEU A 385 7.70 4.67 17.20
C LEU A 385 6.92 5.43 16.13
N THR A 386 7.08 6.75 16.14
CA THR A 386 6.51 7.68 15.16
C THR A 386 7.57 8.69 14.74
N ARG A 387 7.25 9.59 13.81
CA ARG A 387 8.12 10.74 13.48
C ARG A 387 8.35 11.71 14.66
N TYR A 388 7.55 11.62 15.72
CA TYR A 388 7.58 12.49 16.91
C TYR A 388 8.12 11.79 18.15
N THR A 389 8.36 10.48 18.09
CA THR A 389 8.86 9.68 19.22
C THR A 389 10.08 8.85 18.84
N SER A 390 10.92 8.54 19.82
CA SER A 390 12.08 7.67 19.64
C SER A 390 12.22 6.69 20.80
N LEU A 391 12.75 5.50 20.55
CA LEU A 391 13.12 4.54 21.59
C LEU A 391 14.57 4.77 21.98
N VAL A 392 14.81 4.86 23.30
CA VAL A 392 16.16 4.89 23.87
C VAL A 392 16.33 3.68 24.76
N ALA A 393 17.19 2.76 24.34
CA ALA A 393 17.60 1.63 25.18
C ALA A 393 18.86 2.02 25.96
N VAL A 394 18.78 2.05 27.27
CA VAL A 394 19.93 2.30 28.16
C VAL A 394 20.26 0.99 28.88
N ASP A 395 21.35 0.33 28.46
CA ASP A 395 21.90 -0.80 29.20
C ASP A 395 22.64 -0.28 30.43
N LYS A 396 22.06 -0.48 31.59
CA LYS A 396 22.63 -0.07 32.88
C LYS A 396 23.52 -1.13 33.51
N THR A 397 23.63 -2.31 32.90
CA THR A 397 24.44 -3.42 33.42
C THR A 397 25.91 -3.18 33.03
N PRO A 398 26.85 -3.04 34.01
CA PRO A 398 28.25 -2.97 33.65
C PRO A 398 28.68 -4.29 33.01
N ARG A 399 29.06 -4.26 31.72
CA ARG A 399 29.50 -5.46 31.01
C ARG A 399 30.97 -5.80 31.23
N ARG A 400 31.69 -4.96 31.94
CA ARG A 400 33.09 -5.16 32.29
C ARG A 400 33.46 -4.49 33.58
N ASP A 401 34.58 -4.95 34.22
CA ASP A 401 35.23 -4.22 35.31
C ASP A 401 35.88 -2.94 34.74
N MET A 402 35.80 -1.83 35.48
CA MET A 402 36.38 -0.55 35.04
C MET A 402 37.90 -0.61 34.84
N SER A 403 38.56 -1.65 35.29
CA SER A 403 40.02 -1.91 35.10
C SER A 403 40.38 -2.64 33.83
N GLU A 404 39.37 -3.21 33.09
CA GLU A 404 39.64 -3.93 31.85
C GLU A 404 39.68 -2.98 30.63
N ALA A 405 40.58 -3.27 29.68
CA ALA A 405 40.68 -2.51 28.44
C ALA A 405 39.41 -2.71 27.56
N LEU A 406 39.02 -1.66 26.84
CA LEU A 406 37.86 -1.71 25.92
C LEU A 406 38.18 -2.67 24.76
N ALA A 407 37.50 -3.79 24.68
CA ALA A 407 37.53 -4.66 23.50
C ALA A 407 36.47 -4.19 22.51
N GLN A 408 36.90 -3.78 21.33
CA GLN A 408 35.98 -3.42 20.23
C GLN A 408 35.97 -4.56 19.24
N SER A 409 34.79 -5.17 19.03
CA SER A 409 34.58 -6.16 17.99
C SER A 409 33.48 -5.67 17.04
N GLU A 410 33.72 -5.73 15.75
CA GLU A 410 32.69 -5.53 14.75
C GLU A 410 31.92 -6.86 14.58
N VAL A 411 30.61 -6.81 14.81
CA VAL A 411 29.73 -7.93 14.48
C VAL A 411 29.15 -7.64 13.10
N PRO A 412 29.59 -8.33 12.03
CA PRO A 412 29.05 -8.10 10.70
C PRO A 412 27.59 -8.57 10.66
N GLY A 413 26.70 -7.67 10.23
CA GLY A 413 25.31 -8.04 9.92
C GLY A 413 25.22 -8.93 8.67
N LEU A 414 24.21 -9.79 8.61
CA LEU A 414 23.92 -10.54 7.40
C LEU A 414 23.42 -9.59 6.29
N LEU A 415 23.89 -9.84 5.07
CA LEU A 415 23.40 -9.11 3.90
C LEU A 415 22.06 -9.71 3.47
N PRO A 416 21.10 -8.88 2.97
CA PRO A 416 19.84 -9.38 2.41
C PRO A 416 20.06 -10.42 1.31
N ALA A 417 19.15 -11.39 1.19
CA ALA A 417 19.23 -12.44 0.18
C ALA A 417 19.39 -11.87 -1.23
N GLY A 418 20.35 -12.40 -1.99
CA GLY A 418 20.65 -11.94 -3.35
C GLY A 418 21.63 -10.77 -3.44
N THR A 419 22.16 -10.25 -2.32
CA THR A 419 23.26 -9.26 -2.32
C THR A 419 24.61 -9.95 -2.15
N SER A 420 25.63 -9.52 -2.90
CA SER A 420 27.01 -9.99 -2.73
C SER A 420 27.86 -8.95 -2.02
N SER A 421 28.79 -9.38 -1.16
CA SER A 421 29.72 -8.51 -0.43
C SER A 421 30.62 -7.65 -1.34
N GLN A 422 30.68 -7.96 -2.64
CA GLN A 422 31.42 -7.15 -3.61
C GLN A 422 30.73 -5.83 -3.98
N LEU A 423 29.46 -5.64 -3.63
CA LEU A 423 28.70 -4.40 -3.84
C LEU A 423 28.65 -3.48 -2.61
N ALA A 424 29.28 -3.88 -1.51
CA ALA A 424 29.38 -3.06 -0.29
C ALA A 424 30.41 -1.90 -0.36
N GLY A 425 30.98 -1.63 -1.53
CA GLY A 425 31.55 -0.31 -1.79
C GLY A 425 30.39 0.66 -1.97
N TYR A 426 30.11 1.51 -0.97
CA TYR A 426 29.27 2.68 -1.18
C TYR A 426 29.71 3.33 -2.50
N PRO A 427 28.78 3.63 -3.43
CA PRO A 427 29.15 4.42 -4.59
C PRO A 427 29.90 5.64 -4.04
N ASN A 428 31.14 5.84 -4.48
CA ASN A 428 31.90 7.05 -4.17
C ASN A 428 31.14 8.20 -4.85
N THR A 429 30.07 8.65 -4.24
CA THR A 429 29.30 9.84 -4.61
C THR A 429 30.02 11.14 -4.22
N ALA A 430 31.18 11.03 -3.54
CA ALA A 430 32.11 12.10 -3.50
C ALA A 430 32.67 12.25 -4.92
N THR A 431 31.98 12.99 -5.79
CA THR A 431 32.54 13.60 -6.99
C THR A 431 33.92 14.08 -6.58
N GLY A 432 34.95 13.51 -7.19
CA GLY A 432 36.34 13.68 -6.72
C GLY A 432 36.65 15.17 -6.55
N TRP A 433 36.45 15.67 -5.33
CA TRP A 433 36.73 17.09 -4.99
C TRP A 433 38.10 17.50 -5.41
N VAL A 434 39.04 16.55 -5.44
CA VAL A 434 40.43 16.74 -5.92
C VAL A 434 40.45 17.00 -7.43
N SER A 435 39.65 16.28 -8.25
CA SER A 435 39.61 16.53 -9.70
C SER A 435 38.89 17.83 -10.03
N GLN A 436 37.87 18.22 -9.26
CA GLN A 436 37.20 19.53 -9.40
C GLN A 436 38.11 20.67 -8.97
N LEU A 437 38.92 20.48 -7.93
CA LEU A 437 39.91 21.45 -7.45
C LEU A 437 41.03 21.63 -8.47
N LEU A 438 41.51 20.55 -9.07
CA LEU A 438 42.52 20.60 -10.15
C LEU A 438 41.97 21.26 -11.42
N LEU A 439 40.69 20.97 -11.78
CA LEU A 439 40.06 21.60 -12.93
C LEU A 439 39.83 23.09 -12.72
N SER A 440 39.42 23.52 -11.53
CA SER A 440 39.26 24.93 -11.20
C SER A 440 40.58 25.68 -11.15
N LEU A 441 41.65 25.04 -10.65
CA LEU A 441 43.00 25.63 -10.67
C LEU A 441 43.53 25.77 -12.11
N PHE A 442 43.25 24.78 -12.97
CA PHE A 442 43.61 24.82 -14.38
C PHE A 442 42.89 25.96 -15.13
N VAL A 443 41.57 26.12 -14.89
CA VAL A 443 40.78 27.23 -15.48
C VAL A 443 41.29 28.59 -14.97
N LEU A 444 41.67 28.72 -13.69
CA LEU A 444 42.25 29.94 -13.13
C LEU A 444 43.62 30.26 -13.76
N MET A 445 44.48 29.27 -13.97
CA MET A 445 45.77 29.46 -14.64
C MET A 445 45.58 29.88 -16.12
N LEU A 446 44.61 29.28 -16.81
CA LEU A 446 44.30 29.63 -18.19
C LEU A 446 43.75 31.07 -18.31
N SER A 447 42.90 31.51 -17.40
CA SER A 447 42.37 32.88 -17.36
C SER A 447 43.46 33.89 -16.99
N ALA A 448 44.36 33.57 -16.07
CA ALA A 448 45.49 34.43 -15.72
C ALA A 448 46.46 34.58 -16.89
N SER A 449 46.75 33.49 -17.63
CA SER A 449 47.61 33.54 -18.82
C SER A 449 47.01 34.36 -19.95
N LEU A 450 45.67 34.26 -20.17
CA LEU A 450 44.94 35.06 -21.14
C LEU A 450 44.96 36.56 -20.80
N LEU A 451 44.81 36.89 -19.53
CA LEU A 451 44.90 38.26 -19.03
C LEU A 451 46.32 38.83 -19.19
N TRP A 452 47.35 38.02 -18.95
CA TRP A 452 48.73 38.42 -19.14
C TRP A 452 49.07 38.65 -20.61
N PHE A 453 48.61 37.79 -21.51
CA PHE A 453 48.76 37.98 -22.96
C PHE A 453 47.95 39.14 -23.53
N SER A 454 46.78 39.47 -22.96
CA SER A 454 45.96 40.62 -23.36
C SER A 454 46.49 41.95 -22.84
N GLY A 455 47.14 41.95 -21.65
CA GLY A 455 47.75 43.13 -21.04
C GLY A 455 49.05 43.57 -21.74
N SER A 456 49.73 42.68 -22.47
CA SER A 456 50.98 43.00 -23.20
C SER A 456 50.78 43.66 -24.58
N ARG A 457 49.55 44.01 -24.98
CA ARG A 457 49.23 44.65 -26.28
C ARG A 457 48.58 46.01 -26.13
N LEU A 458 49.04 46.87 -25.19
CA LEU A 458 48.67 48.27 -25.22
C LEU A 458 49.71 49.00 -26.09
N PRO A 459 49.36 49.58 -27.24
CA PRO A 459 50.29 50.42 -28.01
C PRO A 459 50.44 51.76 -27.28
N MET A 460 51.71 52.17 -27.05
CA MET A 460 52.06 53.54 -26.67
C MET A 460 51.53 54.48 -27.78
N ALA A 461 50.53 55.27 -27.48
CA ALA A 461 50.20 56.45 -28.27
C ALA A 461 51.28 57.51 -28.04
N ARG A 462 52.07 57.85 -29.06
CA ARG A 462 52.93 59.03 -29.12
C ARG A 462 52.08 60.27 -29.35
N SER A 463 52.40 61.27 -28.58
CA SER A 463 51.94 62.66 -28.65
C SER A 463 51.95 63.25 -30.01
#